data_484f96c81a3ac59ab13ea01055c21a02
#
_entry.id   484f96c81a3ac59ab13ea01055c21a02
#
_cell.length_a   1.000
_cell.length_b   1.000
_cell.length_c   1.000
_cell.angle_alpha   90.00
_cell.angle_beta   90.00
_cell.angle_gamma   90.00
#
_symmetry.space_group_name_H-M   'P 1'
#
loop_
_entity.id
_entity.type
_entity.pdbx_description
1 polymer ?
#
loop_
_entity_poly.entity_id
_entity_poly.type
_entity_poly.pdbx_seq_one_letter_code
_entity_poly.pdbx_strand_id
1 'polypeptide(L)'
;MARREGNLVATVMGILLMVFVLFVITIGIICVANTANTVEVETYTVGCEVSQMSYAEKSVSRSRSRAVYKMGVRNDDFATTIEINASDFARYVVGDVVEIEVVVLENPIDGQWTEYKLIK
;
A
#
# COMPACT_ATOMS: atom_id res chain seq x y z
N MET A 1 -39.48 -3.38 43.00
CA MET A 1 -38.74 -2.31 42.37
C MET A 1 -37.32 -2.66 41.93
N ALA A 2 -36.58 -3.45 42.69
CA ALA A 2 -35.23 -3.94 42.30
C ALA A 2 -35.22 -4.67 40.94
N ARG A 3 -36.28 -5.40 40.60
CA ARG A 3 -36.44 -6.08 39.29
C ARG A 3 -36.52 -5.14 38.10
N ARG A 4 -37.13 -3.96 38.24
CA ARG A 4 -37.23 -2.97 37.16
C ARG A 4 -35.88 -2.32 36.87
N GLU A 5 -35.11 -2.03 37.89
CA GLU A 5 -33.77 -1.48 37.75
C GLU A 5 -32.80 -2.47 37.09
N GLY A 6 -32.85 -3.76 37.49
CA GLY A 6 -32.09 -4.82 36.86
C GLY A 6 -32.41 -5.00 35.39
N ASN A 7 -33.72 -4.97 35.03
CA ASN A 7 -34.16 -5.10 33.63
C ASN A 7 -33.75 -3.87 32.79
N LEU A 8 -33.81 -2.67 33.38
CA LEU A 8 -33.37 -1.46 32.67
C LEU A 8 -31.90 -1.49 32.37
N VAL A 9 -31.06 -1.86 33.33
CA VAL A 9 -29.60 -1.97 33.14
C VAL A 9 -29.29 -3.03 32.08
N ALA A 10 -29.92 -4.22 32.13
CA ALA A 10 -29.74 -5.27 31.13
C ALA A 10 -30.16 -4.81 29.74
N THR A 11 -31.25 -4.06 29.63
CA THR A 11 -31.71 -3.51 28.35
C THR A 11 -30.75 -2.49 27.80
N VAL A 12 -30.26 -1.59 28.62
CA VAL A 12 -29.27 -0.54 28.22
C VAL A 12 -27.97 -1.21 27.76
N MET A 13 -27.47 -2.19 28.51
CA MET A 13 -26.26 -2.93 28.13
C MET A 13 -26.42 -3.69 26.82
N GLY A 14 -27.61 -4.29 26.60
CA GLY A 14 -27.92 -4.97 25.34
C GLY A 14 -27.95 -4.01 24.15
N ILE A 15 -28.52 -2.83 24.31
CA ILE A 15 -28.56 -1.79 23.28
C ILE A 15 -27.14 -1.31 22.96
N LEU A 16 -26.31 -1.03 23.96
CA LEU A 16 -24.93 -0.60 23.78
C LEU A 16 -24.10 -1.67 23.05
N LEU A 17 -24.29 -2.93 23.38
CA LEU A 17 -23.63 -4.04 22.71
C LEU A 17 -24.04 -4.13 21.23
N MET A 18 -25.34 -4.00 20.93
CA MET A 18 -25.82 -4.01 19.54
C MET A 18 -25.26 -2.85 18.72
N VAL A 19 -25.23 -1.65 19.30
CA VAL A 19 -24.65 -0.47 18.63
C VAL A 19 -23.17 -0.68 18.35
N PHE A 20 -22.42 -1.24 19.28
CA PHE A 20 -21.02 -1.54 19.09
C PHE A 20 -20.78 -2.57 17.98
N VAL A 21 -21.56 -3.66 17.97
CA VAL A 21 -21.48 -4.69 16.92
C VAL A 21 -21.80 -4.12 15.54
N LEU A 22 -22.86 -3.31 15.42
CA LEU A 22 -23.21 -2.64 14.18
C LEU A 22 -22.10 -1.69 13.71
N PHE A 23 -21.47 -0.98 14.62
CA PHE A 23 -20.36 -0.09 14.31
C PHE A 23 -19.15 -0.86 13.75
N VAL A 24 -18.77 -1.97 14.36
CA VAL A 24 -17.68 -2.84 13.89
C VAL A 24 -17.99 -3.43 12.52
N ILE A 25 -19.21 -3.91 12.29
CA ILE A 25 -19.65 -4.43 10.99
C ILE A 25 -19.59 -3.34 9.92
N THR A 26 -20.04 -2.14 10.22
CA THR A 26 -20.02 -1.01 9.29
C THR A 26 -18.59 -0.66 8.87
N ILE A 27 -17.66 -0.59 9.81
CA ILE A 27 -16.23 -0.35 9.51
C ILE A 27 -15.68 -1.45 8.62
N GLY A 28 -15.98 -2.71 8.92
CA GLY A 28 -15.54 -3.84 8.09
C GLY A 28 -16.05 -3.77 6.65
N ILE A 29 -17.31 -3.40 6.45
CA ILE A 29 -17.90 -3.23 5.12
C ILE A 29 -17.22 -2.08 4.37
N ILE A 30 -16.97 -0.95 5.00
CA ILE A 30 -16.30 0.19 4.39
C ILE A 30 -14.88 -0.18 3.94
N CYS A 31 -14.12 -0.89 4.77
CA CYS A 31 -12.77 -1.34 4.42
C CYS A 31 -12.77 -2.28 3.22
N VAL A 32 -13.67 -3.25 3.17
CA VAL A 32 -13.80 -4.19 2.05
C VAL A 32 -14.22 -3.45 0.78
N ALA A 33 -15.21 -2.58 0.86
CA ALA A 33 -15.67 -1.79 -0.27
C ALA A 33 -14.56 -0.88 -0.82
N ASN A 34 -13.77 -0.25 0.05
CA ASN A 34 -12.64 0.57 -0.37
C ASN A 34 -11.60 -0.25 -1.15
N THR A 35 -11.23 -1.44 -0.66
CA THR A 35 -10.30 -2.33 -1.36
C THR A 35 -10.85 -2.78 -2.71
N ALA A 36 -12.14 -3.12 -2.78
CA ALA A 36 -12.81 -3.54 -4.01
C ALA A 36 -12.97 -2.40 -5.02
N ASN A 37 -13.06 -1.16 -4.55
CA ASN A 37 -13.26 0.03 -5.39
C ASN A 37 -11.96 0.75 -5.78
N THR A 38 -10.81 0.13 -5.54
CA THR A 38 -9.55 0.64 -6.06
C THR A 38 -9.53 0.46 -7.57
N VAL A 39 -9.43 1.55 -8.31
CA VAL A 39 -9.44 1.57 -9.78
C VAL A 39 -8.16 2.14 -10.33
N GLU A 40 -7.74 1.60 -11.46
CA GLU A 40 -6.66 2.12 -12.26
C GLU A 40 -7.19 3.26 -13.11
N VAL A 41 -6.73 4.49 -12.83
CA VAL A 41 -7.17 5.69 -13.54
C VAL A 41 -6.39 5.88 -14.82
N GLU A 42 -5.09 5.66 -14.77
CA GLU A 42 -4.19 5.86 -15.89
C GLU A 42 -3.02 4.89 -15.79
N THR A 43 -2.59 4.36 -16.93
CA THR A 43 -1.38 3.55 -17.03
C THR A 43 -0.63 3.95 -18.27
N TYR A 44 0.65 4.27 -18.13
CA TYR A 44 1.50 4.63 -19.25
C TYR A 44 2.94 4.19 -19.00
N THR A 45 3.71 4.10 -20.07
CA THR A 45 5.13 3.71 -20.01
C THR A 45 5.99 4.91 -20.36
N VAL A 46 7.06 5.13 -19.59
CA VAL A 46 8.03 6.20 -19.83
C VAL A 46 9.45 5.65 -19.80
N GLY A 47 10.30 6.23 -20.63
CA GLY A 47 11.74 5.98 -20.56
C GLY A 47 12.38 6.80 -19.44
N CYS A 48 13.18 6.15 -18.62
CA CYS A 48 13.89 6.78 -17.51
C CYS A 48 15.37 6.39 -17.53
N GLU A 49 16.20 7.31 -17.05
CA GLU A 49 17.62 7.03 -16.84
C GLU A 49 17.84 6.50 -15.42
N VAL A 50 18.65 5.46 -15.28
CA VAL A 50 19.06 4.96 -13.97
C VAL A 50 20.02 5.97 -13.36
N SER A 51 19.60 6.61 -12.28
CA SER A 51 20.37 7.65 -11.60
C SER A 51 21.17 7.13 -10.41
N GLN A 52 20.72 6.04 -9.81
CA GLN A 52 21.33 5.44 -8.62
C GLN A 52 21.01 3.96 -8.52
N MET A 53 21.96 3.18 -8.06
CA MET A 53 21.78 1.79 -7.67
C MET A 53 22.23 1.64 -6.22
N SER A 54 21.39 1.08 -5.38
CA SER A 54 21.69 0.93 -3.95
C SER A 54 21.34 -0.46 -3.44
N TYR A 55 22.07 -0.89 -2.45
CA TYR A 55 21.92 -2.16 -1.77
C TYR A 55 21.92 -1.92 -0.26
N ALA A 56 20.99 -2.55 0.43
CA ALA A 56 20.93 -2.54 1.88
C ALA A 56 20.46 -3.88 2.42
N GLU A 57 20.94 -4.25 3.59
CA GLU A 57 20.40 -5.39 4.31
C GLU A 57 19.39 -4.90 5.34
N LYS A 58 18.19 -5.47 5.29
CA LYS A 58 17.11 -5.17 6.24
C LYS A 58 16.93 -6.36 7.16
N SER A 59 17.02 -6.12 8.46
CA SER A 59 16.75 -7.15 9.47
C SER A 59 15.25 -7.45 9.51
N VAL A 60 14.90 -8.72 9.25
CA VAL A 60 13.52 -9.21 9.28
C VAL A 60 13.24 -9.91 10.62
N SER A 61 14.26 -10.53 11.21
CA SER A 61 14.20 -11.16 12.52
C SER A 61 15.59 -11.18 13.14
N ARG A 62 15.70 -11.62 14.40
CA ARG A 62 16.99 -11.68 15.12
C ARG A 62 18.07 -12.50 14.40
N SER A 63 17.67 -13.46 13.56
CA SER A 63 18.58 -14.40 12.88
C SER A 63 18.52 -14.31 11.35
N ARG A 64 17.67 -13.43 10.79
CA ARG A 64 17.48 -13.30 9.35
C ARG A 64 17.59 -11.84 8.91
N SER A 65 18.37 -11.61 7.88
CA SER A 65 18.39 -10.36 7.16
C SER A 65 17.89 -10.58 5.73
N ARG A 66 17.25 -9.58 5.15
CA ARG A 66 16.80 -9.59 3.77
C ARG A 66 17.60 -8.53 3.01
N ALA A 67 18.17 -8.93 1.89
CA ALA A 67 18.80 -8.00 0.96
C ALA A 67 17.71 -7.19 0.22
N VAL A 68 17.83 -5.88 0.23
CA VAL A 68 16.95 -4.96 -0.48
C VAL A 68 17.76 -4.22 -1.52
N TYR A 69 17.38 -4.37 -2.78
CA TYR A 69 18.00 -3.71 -3.91
C TYR A 69 17.08 -2.62 -4.41
N LYS A 70 17.61 -1.42 -4.60
CA LYS A 70 16.83 -0.27 -5.06
C LYS A 70 17.49 0.37 -6.27
N MET A 71 16.66 0.82 -7.19
CA MET A 71 17.05 1.54 -8.38
C MET A 71 16.41 2.92 -8.36
N GLY A 72 17.22 3.97 -8.37
CA GLY A 72 16.76 5.33 -8.62
C GLY A 72 16.64 5.56 -10.10
N VAL A 73 15.49 6.04 -10.56
CA VAL A 73 15.22 6.37 -11.96
C VAL A 73 14.73 7.80 -12.07
N ARG A 74 15.08 8.46 -13.16
CA ARG A 74 14.65 9.84 -13.40
C ARG A 74 14.38 10.09 -14.88
N ASN A 75 13.50 11.04 -15.13
CA ASN A 75 13.29 11.65 -16.43
C ASN A 75 13.02 13.15 -16.23
N ASP A 76 12.63 13.88 -17.29
CA ASP A 76 12.36 15.31 -17.21
C ASP A 76 11.17 15.67 -16.32
N ASP A 77 10.25 14.72 -16.07
CA ASP A 77 9.02 14.94 -15.34
C ASP A 77 9.09 14.52 -13.88
N PHE A 78 9.87 13.48 -13.55
CA PHE A 78 9.94 12.96 -12.19
C PHE A 78 11.25 12.23 -11.90
N ALA A 79 11.51 12.00 -10.62
CA ALA A 79 12.54 11.11 -10.11
C ALA A 79 11.95 10.26 -8.99
N THR A 80 12.22 8.97 -9.01
CA THR A 80 11.70 8.03 -8.00
C THR A 80 12.69 6.90 -7.76
N THR A 81 12.45 6.15 -6.69
CA THR A 81 13.22 4.95 -6.35
C THR A 81 12.29 3.76 -6.32
N ILE A 82 12.67 2.70 -7.01
CA ILE A 82 11.91 1.45 -7.06
C ILE A 82 12.72 0.32 -6.45
N GLU A 83 12.05 -0.63 -5.81
CA GLU A 83 12.66 -1.85 -5.32
C GLU A 83 12.75 -2.87 -6.46
N ILE A 84 13.91 -3.48 -6.65
CA ILE A 84 14.18 -4.47 -7.68
C ILE A 84 14.72 -5.75 -7.06
N ASN A 85 14.81 -6.82 -7.84
CA ASN A 85 15.41 -8.06 -7.38
C ASN A 85 16.94 -8.09 -7.65
N ALA A 86 17.63 -9.09 -7.11
CA ALA A 86 19.06 -9.24 -7.28
C ALA A 86 19.48 -9.40 -8.74
N SER A 87 18.67 -10.07 -9.54
CA SER A 87 18.91 -10.27 -10.96
C SER A 87 18.89 -8.96 -11.74
N ASP A 88 17.91 -8.10 -11.49
CA ASP A 88 17.83 -6.78 -12.10
C ASP A 88 18.96 -5.85 -11.61
N PHE A 89 19.31 -5.95 -10.33
CA PHE A 89 20.44 -5.18 -9.77
C PHE A 89 21.77 -5.50 -10.47
N ALA A 90 21.99 -6.75 -10.80
CA ALA A 90 23.20 -7.19 -11.52
C ALA A 90 23.16 -6.81 -13.01
N ARG A 91 21.98 -6.61 -13.58
CA ARG A 91 21.77 -6.36 -15.01
C ARG A 91 21.95 -4.91 -15.42
N TYR A 92 21.53 -3.98 -14.57
CA TYR A 92 21.52 -2.54 -14.88
C TYR A 92 22.61 -1.79 -14.14
N VAL A 93 23.08 -0.72 -14.75
CA VAL A 93 24.06 0.20 -14.15
C VAL A 93 23.57 1.65 -14.29
N VAL A 94 24.16 2.54 -13.48
CA VAL A 94 23.86 3.97 -13.56
C VAL A 94 24.16 4.48 -14.98
N GLY A 95 23.22 5.21 -15.55
CA GLY A 95 23.28 5.74 -16.91
C GLY A 95 22.49 4.92 -17.93
N ASP A 96 22.06 3.70 -17.59
CA ASP A 96 21.21 2.90 -18.46
C ASP A 96 19.82 3.57 -18.59
N VAL A 97 19.21 3.36 -19.73
CA VAL A 97 17.82 3.78 -19.99
C VAL A 97 16.91 2.56 -19.82
N VAL A 98 15.91 2.69 -18.98
CA VAL A 98 14.93 1.64 -18.69
C VAL A 98 13.52 2.13 -18.94
N GLU A 99 12.61 1.21 -19.21
CA GLU A 99 11.18 1.53 -19.31
C GLU A 99 10.50 1.31 -17.98
N ILE A 100 9.75 2.31 -17.54
CA ILE A 100 8.99 2.27 -16.29
C ILE A 100 7.50 2.37 -16.61
N GLU A 101 6.73 1.44 -16.09
CA GLU A 101 5.27 1.49 -16.12
C GLU A 101 4.80 2.34 -14.95
N VAL A 102 4.08 3.41 -15.27
CA VAL A 102 3.49 4.31 -14.29
C VAL A 102 2.00 4.01 -14.20
N VAL A 103 1.56 3.61 -13.02
CA VAL A 103 0.15 3.26 -12.76
C VAL A 103 -0.41 4.24 -11.74
N VAL A 104 -1.44 4.98 -12.13
CA VAL A 104 -2.17 5.88 -11.23
C VAL A 104 -3.42 5.17 -10.74
N LEU A 105 -3.54 5.03 -9.44
CA LEU A 105 -4.62 4.32 -8.77
C LEU A 105 -5.43 5.29 -7.92
N GLU A 106 -6.70 4.99 -7.75
CA GLU A 106 -7.62 5.78 -6.95
C GLU A 106 -8.57 4.90 -6.17
N ASN A 107 -8.84 5.27 -4.93
CA ASN A 107 -9.95 4.70 -4.16
C ASN A 107 -10.65 5.78 -3.33
N PRO A 108 -11.87 5.50 -2.81
CA PRO A 108 -12.67 6.52 -2.12
C PRO A 108 -12.09 7.05 -0.81
N ILE A 109 -11.22 6.30 -0.14
CA ILE A 109 -10.66 6.67 1.17
C ILE A 109 -9.28 7.29 1.04
N ASP A 110 -8.38 6.63 0.30
CA ASP A 110 -6.97 7.05 0.20
C ASP A 110 -6.74 8.11 -0.89
N GLY A 111 -7.74 8.37 -1.72
CA GLY A 111 -7.62 9.27 -2.85
C GLY A 111 -6.81 8.65 -3.98
N GLN A 112 -5.92 9.41 -4.57
CA GLN A 112 -5.13 9.02 -5.72
C GLN A 112 -3.67 8.86 -5.36
N TRP A 113 -3.03 7.80 -5.86
CA TRP A 113 -1.59 7.57 -5.71
C TRP A 113 -0.99 6.97 -6.97
N THR A 114 0.32 7.02 -7.08
CA THR A 114 1.05 6.54 -8.25
C THR A 114 2.01 5.42 -7.84
N GLU A 115 2.00 4.33 -8.61
CA GLU A 115 2.93 3.23 -8.47
C GLU A 115 3.84 3.15 -9.71
N TYR A 116 5.09 2.76 -9.50
CA TYR A 116 6.11 2.65 -10.54
C TYR A 116 6.64 1.22 -10.59
N LYS A 117 6.70 0.65 -11.80
CA LYS A 117 7.19 -0.71 -12.00
C LYS A 117 8.21 -0.75 -13.13
N LEU A 118 9.29 -1.50 -12.93
CA LEU A 118 10.26 -1.75 -13.98
C LEU A 118 9.69 -2.75 -14.98
N ILE A 119 9.71 -2.38 -16.26
CA ILE A 119 9.35 -3.28 -17.36
C ILE A 119 10.59 -4.03 -17.81
N LYS A 120 10.45 -5.33 -17.85
CA LYS A 120 11.55 -6.23 -18.23
C LYS A 120 11.53 -6.56 -19.71
#